data_f7d71b30d91e95bdfc12a6cb87284d5d
#
_entry.id   f7d71b30d91e95bdfc12a6cb87284d5d
#
_cell.length_a   1.000
_cell.length_b   1.000
_cell.length_c   1.000
_cell.angle_alpha   90.00
_cell.angle_beta   90.00
_cell.angle_gamma   90.00
#
_symmetry.space_group_name_H-M   'P 1'
#
loop_
_entity.id
_entity.type
_entity.pdbx_description
1 polymer ?
#
loop_
_entity_poly.entity_id
_entity_poly.type
_entity_poly.pdbx_seq_one_letter_code
_entity_poly.pdbx_strand_id
1 'polypeptide(L)'
;MYKKRDRNEIRVIRHARVRKKISGTPEAPRLSVYRSNKHIQAQIIDDTKGVTLVAASTMDPALKGQLDEVDKKGAAKLVGKLIAERAVEAGIKTVVFDRGGYKYTGRVASVAEGAREAGLEF
;
A
#
# COMPACT_ATOMS: atom_id res chain seq x y z
N MET A 1 -3.58 -20.75 31.40
CA MET A 1 -4.45 -19.60 31.11
C MET A 1 -4.24 -19.13 29.68
N TYR A 2 -5.30 -18.99 28.91
CA TYR A 2 -5.24 -18.54 27.52
C TYR A 2 -4.85 -17.07 27.46
N LYS A 3 -3.81 -16.73 26.69
CA LYS A 3 -3.34 -15.36 26.53
C LYS A 3 -3.65 -14.89 25.11
N LYS A 4 -4.45 -13.83 24.99
CA LYS A 4 -4.82 -13.25 23.70
C LYS A 4 -3.61 -12.62 23.02
N ARG A 5 -3.41 -12.93 21.72
CA ARG A 5 -2.33 -12.32 20.96
C ARG A 5 -2.60 -10.84 20.70
N ASP A 6 -1.54 -10.05 20.70
CA ASP A 6 -1.53 -8.65 20.28
C ASP A 6 -1.96 -8.54 18.80
N ARG A 7 -2.67 -7.46 18.46
CA ARG A 7 -3.11 -7.18 17.08
C ARG A 7 -1.92 -7.11 16.11
N ASN A 8 -0.80 -6.53 16.55
CA ASN A 8 0.39 -6.43 15.71
C ASN A 8 1.02 -7.80 15.46
N GLU A 9 1.05 -8.69 16.43
CA GLU A 9 1.52 -10.05 16.26
C GLU A 9 0.68 -10.81 15.23
N ILE A 10 -0.64 -10.67 15.29
CA ILE A 10 -1.56 -11.28 14.34
C ILE A 10 -1.31 -10.74 12.93
N ARG A 11 -1.11 -9.42 12.79
CA ARG A 11 -0.81 -8.79 11.51
C ARG A 11 0.48 -9.33 10.89
N VAL A 12 1.53 -9.48 11.70
CA VAL A 12 2.82 -10.02 11.24
C VAL A 12 2.65 -11.45 10.72
N ILE A 13 1.89 -12.29 11.42
CA ILE A 13 1.60 -13.66 10.99
C ILE A 13 0.86 -13.66 9.66
N ARG A 14 -0.17 -12.82 9.50
CA ARG A 14 -0.93 -12.69 8.25
C ARG A 14 -0.07 -12.20 7.10
N HIS A 15 0.79 -11.21 7.37
CA HIS A 15 1.71 -10.68 6.36
C HIS A 15 2.69 -11.75 5.89
N ALA A 16 3.22 -12.56 6.81
CA ALA A 16 4.11 -13.67 6.46
C ALA A 16 3.40 -14.69 5.55
N ARG A 17 2.12 -14.98 5.78
CA ARG A 17 1.34 -15.87 4.92
C ARG A 17 1.13 -15.30 3.51
N VAL A 18 0.82 -14.01 3.42
CA VAL A 18 0.67 -13.32 2.13
C VAL A 18 1.99 -13.32 1.38
N ARG A 19 3.10 -13.03 2.06
CA ARG A 19 4.44 -12.97 1.47
C ARG A 19 4.95 -14.31 0.95
N LYS A 20 4.44 -15.43 1.43
CA LYS A 20 4.74 -16.75 0.86
C LYS A 20 4.19 -16.92 -0.56
N LYS A 21 3.11 -16.20 -0.90
CA LYS A 21 2.41 -16.32 -2.18
C LYS A 21 2.81 -15.25 -3.18
N ILE A 22 3.33 -14.11 -2.71
CA ILE A 22 3.63 -12.97 -3.57
C ILE A 22 5.05 -12.47 -3.34
N SER A 23 5.68 -12.03 -4.41
CA SER A 23 7.00 -11.41 -4.40
C SER A 23 7.08 -10.41 -5.55
N GLY A 24 7.64 -9.23 -5.30
CA GLY A 24 7.84 -8.22 -6.32
C GLY A 24 9.02 -8.55 -7.23
N THR A 25 8.80 -8.44 -8.55
CA THR A 25 9.83 -8.62 -9.58
C THR A 25 10.00 -7.31 -10.34
N PRO A 26 11.05 -7.14 -11.17
CA PRO A 26 11.18 -5.93 -11.99
C PRO A 26 9.99 -5.71 -12.93
N GLU A 27 9.37 -6.78 -13.44
CA GLU A 27 8.20 -6.70 -14.34
C GLU A 27 6.90 -6.41 -13.61
N ALA A 28 6.78 -6.90 -12.36
CA ALA A 28 5.61 -6.68 -11.51
C ALA A 28 6.06 -6.46 -10.06
N PRO A 29 6.55 -5.24 -9.74
CA PRO A 29 6.98 -4.91 -8.39
C PRO A 29 5.83 -5.02 -7.39
N ARG A 30 6.17 -5.19 -6.12
CA ARG A 30 5.19 -5.36 -5.04
C ARG A 30 4.70 -4.00 -4.53
N LEU A 31 3.39 -3.76 -4.63
CA LEU A 31 2.74 -2.60 -4.00
C LEU A 31 2.39 -2.98 -2.56
N SER A 32 3.14 -2.49 -1.60
CA SER A 32 2.97 -2.76 -0.18
C SER A 32 2.28 -1.60 0.52
N VAL A 33 1.30 -1.92 1.37
CA VAL A 33 0.55 -0.93 2.14
C VAL A 33 0.85 -1.11 3.63
N TYR A 34 1.14 -0.01 4.30
CA TYR A 34 1.26 0.07 5.76
C TYR A 34 0.30 1.13 6.29
N ARG A 35 -0.47 0.78 7.31
CA ARG A 35 -1.35 1.75 7.95
C ARG A 35 -1.04 1.88 9.45
N SER A 36 -1.13 3.11 9.94
CA SER A 36 -1.16 3.41 11.35
C SER A 36 -2.52 4.04 11.69
N ASN A 37 -2.70 4.45 12.94
CA ASN A 37 -3.95 5.03 13.40
C ASN A 37 -4.35 6.30 12.61
N LYS A 38 -3.37 7.16 12.30
CA LYS A 38 -3.60 8.46 11.63
C LYS A 38 -3.16 8.50 10.18
N HIS A 39 -2.27 7.60 9.76
CA HIS A 39 -1.64 7.68 8.44
C HIS A 39 -1.69 6.35 7.70
N ILE A 40 -1.57 6.43 6.40
CA ILE A 40 -1.39 5.28 5.54
C ILE A 40 -0.25 5.56 4.56
N GLN A 41 0.54 4.55 4.25
CA GLN A 41 1.70 4.63 3.38
C GLN A 41 1.66 3.51 2.37
N ALA A 42 2.08 3.80 1.15
CA ALA A 42 2.24 2.81 0.09
C ALA A 42 3.65 2.89 -0.48
N GLN A 43 4.22 1.73 -0.82
CA GLN A 43 5.53 1.61 -1.44
C GLN A 43 5.47 0.59 -2.56
N ILE A 44 6.17 0.84 -3.64
CA ILE A 44 6.36 -0.14 -4.72
C ILE A 44 7.81 -0.61 -4.65
N ILE A 45 7.98 -1.91 -4.45
CA ILE A 45 9.27 -2.53 -4.09
C ILE A 45 9.65 -3.60 -5.11
N ASP A 46 10.89 -3.56 -5.57
CA ASP A 46 11.52 -4.64 -6.31
C ASP A 46 12.23 -5.56 -5.31
N ASP A 47 11.62 -6.72 -5.01
CA ASP A 47 12.14 -7.66 -4.03
C ASP A 47 13.42 -8.37 -4.51
N THR A 48 13.68 -8.40 -5.81
CA THR A 48 14.90 -9.01 -6.35
C THR A 48 16.14 -8.19 -6.00
N LYS A 49 15.98 -6.87 -5.89
CA LYS A 49 17.07 -5.94 -5.53
C LYS A 49 16.93 -5.41 -4.10
N GLY A 50 15.79 -5.64 -3.45
CA GLY A 50 15.52 -5.13 -2.11
C GLY A 50 15.42 -3.61 -2.05
N VAL A 51 14.95 -2.96 -3.11
CA VAL A 51 14.85 -1.50 -3.19
C VAL A 51 13.40 -1.02 -3.36
N THR A 52 13.09 0.12 -2.76
CA THR A 52 11.82 0.82 -2.98
C THR A 52 11.94 1.70 -4.20
N LEU A 53 11.09 1.45 -5.20
CA LEU A 53 11.11 2.19 -6.47
C LEU A 53 10.35 3.52 -6.37
N VAL A 54 9.17 3.50 -5.77
CA VAL A 54 8.34 4.69 -5.52
C VAL A 54 7.61 4.55 -4.19
N ALA A 55 7.28 5.67 -3.58
CA ALA A 55 6.57 5.72 -2.29
C ALA A 55 5.59 6.88 -2.28
N ALA A 56 4.53 6.75 -1.48
CA ALA A 56 3.57 7.82 -1.20
C ALA A 56 2.94 7.60 0.18
N SER A 57 2.55 8.67 0.85
CA SER A 57 1.90 8.58 2.16
C SER A 57 0.97 9.76 2.38
N THR A 58 0.13 9.67 3.42
CA THR A 58 -0.69 10.80 3.86
C THR A 58 0.13 11.97 4.39
N MET A 59 1.40 11.75 4.73
CA MET A 59 2.33 12.82 5.16
C MET A 59 3.05 13.49 3.98
N ASP A 60 2.80 13.04 2.76
CA ASP A 60 3.48 13.54 1.56
C ASP A 60 3.07 15.00 1.29
N PRO A 61 4.05 15.90 1.01
CA PRO A 61 3.73 17.29 0.68
C PRO A 61 2.80 17.45 -0.52
N ALA A 62 2.80 16.51 -1.47
CA ALA A 62 1.92 16.54 -2.63
C ALA A 62 0.43 16.44 -2.26
N LEU A 63 0.11 15.88 -1.08
CA LEU A 63 -1.25 15.76 -0.58
C LEU A 63 -1.61 16.83 0.46
N LYS A 64 -0.69 17.71 0.80
CA LYS A 64 -0.92 18.77 1.78
C LYS A 64 -2.06 19.68 1.30
N GLY A 65 -3.05 19.90 2.19
CA GLY A 65 -4.23 20.71 1.87
C GLY A 65 -5.39 19.93 1.26
N GLN A 66 -5.17 18.73 0.76
CA GLN A 66 -6.23 17.87 0.22
C GLN A 66 -6.85 16.95 1.27
N LEU A 67 -6.13 16.71 2.37
CA LEU A 67 -6.53 15.74 3.40
C LEU A 67 -7.53 16.29 4.41
N ASP A 68 -7.65 17.61 4.53
CA ASP A 68 -8.51 18.25 5.52
C ASP A 68 -10.02 18.06 5.25
N GLU A 69 -10.37 17.83 3.99
CA GLU A 69 -11.77 17.72 3.54
C GLU A 69 -12.22 16.27 3.32
N VAL A 70 -11.33 15.29 3.58
CA VAL A 70 -11.63 13.88 3.33
C VAL A 70 -11.50 13.04 4.60
N ASP A 71 -12.25 11.95 4.66
CA ASP A 71 -12.13 10.97 5.73
C ASP A 71 -10.90 10.07 5.52
N LYS A 72 -10.71 9.09 6.41
CA LYS A 72 -9.56 8.16 6.32
C LYS A 72 -9.55 7.34 5.04
N LYS A 73 -10.72 6.94 4.54
CA LYS A 73 -10.83 6.19 3.28
C LYS A 73 -10.51 7.08 2.08
N GLY A 74 -10.98 8.32 2.09
CA GLY A 74 -10.67 9.30 1.07
C GLY A 74 -9.19 9.63 1.02
N ALA A 75 -8.55 9.79 2.19
CA ALA A 75 -7.10 9.99 2.29
C ALA A 75 -6.33 8.81 1.71
N ALA A 76 -6.74 7.57 2.02
CA ALA A 76 -6.13 6.35 1.48
C ALA A 76 -6.27 6.28 -0.04
N LYS A 77 -7.41 6.66 -0.58
CA LYS A 77 -7.63 6.71 -2.03
C LYS A 77 -6.70 7.71 -2.71
N LEU A 78 -6.47 8.88 -2.09
CA LEU A 78 -5.52 9.88 -2.59
C LEU A 78 -4.09 9.33 -2.60
N VAL A 79 -3.68 8.60 -1.56
CA VAL A 79 -2.38 7.92 -1.51
C VAL A 79 -2.26 6.91 -2.65
N GLY A 80 -3.31 6.12 -2.90
CA GLY A 80 -3.35 5.17 -4.02
C GLY A 80 -3.18 5.84 -5.37
N LYS A 81 -3.87 6.94 -5.61
CA LYS A 81 -3.71 7.73 -6.84
C LYS A 81 -2.30 8.29 -6.99
N LEU A 82 -1.73 8.83 -5.91
CA LEU A 82 -0.40 9.42 -5.93
C LEU A 82 0.68 8.37 -6.23
N ILE A 83 0.61 7.21 -5.56
CA ILE A 83 1.59 6.14 -5.81
C ILE A 83 1.50 5.64 -7.25
N ALA A 84 0.29 5.53 -7.79
CA ALA A 84 0.08 5.09 -9.17
C ALA A 84 0.60 6.11 -10.18
N GLU A 85 0.36 7.38 -9.96
CA GLU A 85 0.90 8.45 -10.82
C GLU A 85 2.43 8.42 -10.85
N ARG A 86 3.06 8.28 -9.69
CA ARG A 86 4.52 8.18 -9.57
C ARG A 86 5.05 6.91 -10.22
N ALA A 87 4.33 5.80 -10.12
CA ALA A 87 4.70 4.53 -10.75
C ALA A 87 4.64 4.63 -12.28
N VAL A 88 3.58 5.20 -12.81
CA VAL A 88 3.43 5.39 -14.27
C VAL A 88 4.54 6.28 -14.82
N GLU A 89 4.89 7.36 -14.12
CA GLU A 89 6.02 8.22 -14.50
C GLU A 89 7.35 7.47 -14.50
N ALA A 90 7.50 6.50 -13.60
CA ALA A 90 8.70 5.64 -13.52
C ALA A 90 8.66 4.46 -14.49
N GLY A 91 7.62 4.35 -15.32
CA GLY A 91 7.47 3.26 -16.30
C GLY A 91 6.89 1.96 -15.73
N ILE A 92 6.31 2.00 -14.53
CA ILE A 92 5.70 0.83 -13.88
C ILE A 92 4.20 0.83 -14.18
N LYS A 93 3.69 -0.25 -14.76
CA LYS A 93 2.26 -0.40 -15.10
C LYS A 93 1.58 -1.50 -14.30
N THR A 94 2.28 -2.60 -14.07
CA THR A 94 1.77 -3.79 -13.40
C THR A 94 2.44 -3.98 -12.05
N VAL A 95 1.67 -4.27 -11.02
CA VAL A 95 2.18 -4.53 -9.68
C VAL A 95 1.49 -5.75 -9.08
N VAL A 96 2.12 -6.35 -8.07
CA VAL A 96 1.52 -7.37 -7.21
C VAL A 96 1.10 -6.69 -5.92
N PHE A 97 -0.17 -6.80 -5.54
CA PHE A 97 -0.69 -6.11 -4.36
C PHE A 97 -0.40 -6.91 -3.08
N ASP A 98 0.30 -6.28 -2.14
CA ASP A 98 0.59 -6.80 -0.81
C ASP A 98 -0.17 -5.96 0.23
N ARG A 99 -1.21 -6.54 0.80
CA ARG A 99 -2.05 -5.86 1.80
C ARG A 99 -1.36 -5.69 3.17
N GLY A 100 -0.11 -6.11 3.34
CA GLY A 100 0.67 -5.90 4.56
C GLY A 100 0.17 -6.68 5.78
N GLY A 101 -0.57 -7.77 5.57
CA GLY A 101 -1.20 -8.54 6.66
C GLY A 101 -2.49 -7.93 7.19
N TYR A 102 -2.96 -6.83 6.61
CA TYR A 102 -4.27 -6.24 6.92
C TYR A 102 -5.38 -6.92 6.13
N LYS A 103 -6.62 -6.81 6.60
CA LYS A 103 -7.77 -7.26 5.82
C LYS A 103 -7.96 -6.36 4.60
N TYR A 104 -8.38 -6.93 3.48
CA TYR A 104 -8.67 -6.17 2.26
C TYR A 104 -10.03 -5.49 2.38
N THR A 105 -10.10 -4.49 3.27
CA THR A 105 -11.30 -3.70 3.55
C THR A 105 -10.89 -2.28 3.93
N GLY A 106 -11.86 -1.36 3.93
CA GLY A 106 -11.67 0.00 4.41
C GLY A 106 -10.54 0.73 3.71
N ARG A 107 -9.59 1.26 4.48
CA ARG A 107 -8.48 2.07 3.96
C ARG A 107 -7.56 1.31 2.99
N VAL A 108 -7.29 0.04 3.27
CA VAL A 108 -6.42 -0.78 2.41
C VAL A 108 -7.07 -0.99 1.03
N ALA A 109 -8.36 -1.31 1.00
CA ALA A 109 -9.10 -1.43 -0.25
C ALA A 109 -9.18 -0.09 -1.00
N SER A 110 -9.27 1.03 -0.27
CA SER A 110 -9.30 2.38 -0.88
C SER A 110 -7.98 2.74 -1.57
N VAL A 111 -6.83 2.33 -1.01
CA VAL A 111 -5.53 2.50 -1.69
C VAL A 111 -5.52 1.73 -3.01
N ALA A 112 -5.95 0.48 -3.00
CA ALA A 112 -6.00 -0.35 -4.21
C ALA A 112 -6.93 0.26 -5.27
N GLU A 113 -8.10 0.72 -4.85
CA GLU A 113 -9.07 1.38 -5.74
C GLU A 113 -8.48 2.63 -6.39
N GLY A 114 -7.86 3.51 -5.59
CA GLY A 114 -7.22 4.72 -6.10
C GLY A 114 -6.08 4.42 -7.07
N ALA A 115 -5.27 3.42 -6.78
CA ALA A 115 -4.18 3.00 -7.64
C ALA A 115 -4.68 2.45 -8.99
N ARG A 116 -5.75 1.64 -8.97
CA ARG A 116 -6.37 1.13 -10.20
C ARG A 116 -6.98 2.23 -11.06
N GLU A 117 -7.66 3.20 -10.43
CA GLU A 117 -8.23 4.35 -11.14
C GLU A 117 -7.15 5.20 -11.84
N ALA A 118 -5.96 5.29 -11.27
CA ALA A 118 -4.85 6.06 -11.83
C ALA A 118 -4.00 5.27 -12.84
N GLY A 119 -4.36 4.03 -13.14
CA GLY A 119 -3.78 3.27 -14.25
C GLY A 119 -2.90 2.08 -13.89
N LEU A 120 -2.73 1.74 -12.62
CA LEU A 120 -2.02 0.52 -12.26
C LEU A 120 -2.88 -0.72 -12.49
N GLU A 121 -2.24 -1.79 -12.96
CA GLU A 121 -2.86 -3.08 -13.22
C GLU A 121 -2.46 -4.09 -12.17
N PHE A 122 -3.45 -4.68 -11.51
CA PHE A 122 -3.25 -5.77 -10.56
C PHE A 122 -4.56 -6.41 -10.16
#